data_2171d7e70447380a02129e1c35efda03
#
_entry.id   2171d7e70447380a02129e1c35efda03
#
_cell.length_a   1.000
_cell.length_b   1.000
_cell.length_c   1.000
_cell.angle_alpha   90.00
_cell.angle_beta   90.00
_cell.angle_gamma   90.00
#
_symmetry.space_group_name_H-M   'P 1'
#
loop_
_entity.id
_entity.type
_entity.pdbx_description
1 polymer ?
#
loop_
_entity_poly.entity_id
_entity_poly.type
_entity_poly.pdbx_seq_one_letter_code
_entity_poly.pdbx_strand_id
1 'polypeptide(L)'
;DALMRAPEPVTLVAIGPLTNIALLLSQCPECKPYIRRLVIMGGSAGRGNCTPNAEFNIAADPEAAACVFRSGIEIVMCGLDVTNQAILTPDYLSTLPQLNRTGKMLHALFSHYRSGSMQSGLRMHDLCAIAWLVRPDLFTLKPCFVAVETQGEFTSGTTVVDIDGCLGKPANVQVALDLDVKGFQQWVAEVLALAS
;
A
#
# COMPACT_ATOMS: atom_id res chain seq x y z
N ASP A 1 -14.74 -8.15 -17.46
CA ASP A 1 -14.28 -8.45 -18.83
C ASP A 1 -12.75 -8.43 -18.98
N ALA A 2 -12.03 -7.35 -18.56
CA ALA A 2 -10.58 -7.24 -18.76
C ALA A 2 -9.81 -8.38 -18.09
N LEU A 3 -10.12 -8.69 -16.83
CA LEU A 3 -9.51 -9.78 -16.07
C LEU A 3 -9.71 -11.14 -16.76
N MET A 4 -10.95 -11.42 -17.17
CA MET A 4 -11.32 -12.71 -17.75
C MET A 4 -10.76 -12.94 -19.17
N ARG A 5 -10.33 -11.86 -19.84
CA ARG A 5 -9.67 -11.91 -21.17
C ARG A 5 -8.15 -11.88 -21.10
N ALA A 6 -7.59 -11.66 -19.93
CA ALA A 6 -6.14 -11.66 -19.76
C ALA A 6 -5.57 -13.07 -20.05
N PRO A 7 -4.42 -13.17 -20.72
CA PRO A 7 -3.80 -14.46 -21.06
C PRO A 7 -3.31 -15.24 -19.82
N GLU A 8 -3.13 -14.54 -18.72
CA GLU A 8 -2.72 -15.11 -17.43
C GLU A 8 -3.34 -14.31 -16.26
N PRO A 9 -3.39 -14.88 -15.04
CA PRO A 9 -3.92 -14.17 -13.88
C PRO A 9 -3.17 -12.86 -13.60
N VAL A 10 -3.93 -11.81 -13.33
CA VAL A 10 -3.46 -10.41 -13.20
C VAL A 10 -3.19 -10.07 -11.75
N THR A 11 -2.11 -9.33 -11.50
CA THR A 11 -1.90 -8.67 -10.21
C THR A 11 -2.68 -7.35 -10.18
N LEU A 12 -3.55 -7.20 -9.18
CA LEU A 12 -4.24 -5.94 -8.92
C LEU A 12 -3.44 -5.11 -7.91
N VAL A 13 -3.35 -3.80 -8.13
CA VAL A 13 -2.74 -2.86 -7.20
C VAL A 13 -3.81 -1.86 -6.77
N ALA A 14 -4.13 -1.85 -5.49
CA ALA A 14 -5.11 -0.93 -4.90
C ALA A 14 -4.39 0.08 -3.98
N ILE A 15 -4.44 1.35 -4.37
CA ILE A 15 -3.79 2.46 -3.65
C ILE A 15 -4.81 3.48 -3.12
N GLY A 16 -6.04 3.04 -2.93
CA GLY A 16 -7.16 3.81 -2.38
C GLY A 16 -8.12 2.90 -1.63
N PRO A 17 -9.29 3.41 -1.19
CA PRO A 17 -10.33 2.62 -0.54
C PRO A 17 -10.71 1.38 -1.35
N LEU A 18 -11.02 0.28 -0.67
CA LEU A 18 -11.20 -1.04 -1.30
C LEU A 18 -12.63 -1.31 -1.80
N THR A 19 -13.50 -0.30 -1.80
CA THR A 19 -14.92 -0.40 -2.20
C THR A 19 -15.08 -1.03 -3.58
N ASN A 20 -14.32 -0.57 -4.58
CA ASN A 20 -14.40 -1.09 -5.96
C ASN A 20 -13.91 -2.54 -6.06
N ILE A 21 -12.91 -2.94 -5.28
CA ILE A 21 -12.42 -4.33 -5.23
C ILE A 21 -13.46 -5.24 -4.57
N ALA A 22 -14.03 -4.80 -3.44
CA ALA A 22 -15.10 -5.54 -2.77
C ALA A 22 -16.33 -5.73 -3.67
N LEU A 23 -16.73 -4.69 -4.38
CA LEU A 23 -17.83 -4.76 -5.35
C LEU A 23 -17.51 -5.73 -6.50
N LEU A 24 -16.30 -5.69 -7.05
CA LEU A 24 -15.87 -6.64 -8.07
C LEU A 24 -15.98 -8.08 -7.59
N LEU A 25 -15.46 -8.37 -6.40
CA LEU A 25 -15.47 -9.73 -5.83
C LEU A 25 -16.86 -10.22 -5.44
N SER A 26 -17.76 -9.30 -5.07
CA SER A 26 -19.14 -9.62 -4.68
C SER A 26 -20.05 -9.82 -5.88
N GLN A 27 -19.91 -8.99 -6.91
CA GLN A 27 -20.76 -9.04 -8.10
C GLN A 27 -20.27 -10.02 -9.16
N CYS A 28 -18.97 -10.35 -9.16
CA CYS A 28 -18.33 -11.20 -10.14
C CYS A 28 -17.36 -12.18 -9.45
N PRO A 29 -17.85 -13.06 -8.54
CA PRO A 29 -17.00 -13.98 -7.79
C PRO A 29 -16.20 -14.94 -8.69
N GLU A 30 -16.69 -15.21 -9.88
CA GLU A 30 -16.02 -15.98 -10.92
C GLU A 30 -14.74 -15.31 -11.45
N CYS A 31 -14.51 -14.02 -11.16
CA CYS A 31 -13.28 -13.34 -11.55
C CYS A 31 -12.07 -13.72 -10.67
N LYS A 32 -12.29 -14.28 -9.46
CA LYS A 32 -11.22 -14.61 -8.51
C LYS A 32 -10.07 -15.44 -9.08
N PRO A 33 -10.31 -16.51 -9.87
CA PRO A 33 -9.23 -17.31 -10.45
C PRO A 33 -8.33 -16.53 -11.42
N TYR A 34 -8.81 -15.41 -11.93
CA TYR A 34 -8.06 -14.53 -12.84
C TYR A 34 -7.27 -13.44 -12.11
N ILE A 35 -7.33 -13.41 -10.76
CA ILE A 35 -6.54 -12.51 -9.93
C ILE A 35 -5.42 -13.32 -9.29
N ARG A 36 -4.19 -13.06 -9.71
CA ARG A 36 -3.00 -13.70 -9.14
C ARG A 36 -2.79 -13.30 -7.69
N ARG A 37 -2.86 -12.01 -7.43
CA ARG A 37 -2.74 -11.40 -6.10
C ARG A 37 -3.26 -9.97 -6.09
N LEU A 38 -3.47 -9.45 -4.91
CA LEU A 38 -3.81 -8.06 -4.64
C LEU A 38 -2.69 -7.43 -3.81
N VAL A 39 -2.10 -6.35 -4.30
CA VAL A 39 -1.15 -5.52 -3.55
C VAL A 39 -1.87 -4.26 -3.14
N ILE A 40 -1.92 -3.98 -1.84
CA ILE A 40 -2.64 -2.81 -1.32
C ILE A 40 -1.70 -1.83 -0.63
N MET A 41 -1.93 -0.53 -0.83
CA MET A 41 -1.51 0.49 0.12
C MET A 41 -2.71 0.75 1.05
N GLY A 42 -2.54 0.42 2.31
CA GLY A 42 -3.57 0.61 3.33
C GLY A 42 -3.32 -0.19 4.59
N GLY A 43 -3.98 0.23 5.66
CA GLY A 43 -3.88 -0.40 6.96
C GLY A 43 -2.61 -0.07 7.73
N SER A 44 -2.54 -0.62 8.93
CA SER A 44 -1.40 -0.50 9.84
C SER A 44 -1.45 -1.63 10.86
N ALA A 45 -0.29 -2.14 11.27
CA ALA A 45 -0.17 -3.01 12.43
C ALA A 45 -0.07 -2.21 13.75
N GLY A 46 0.08 -0.89 13.64
CA GLY A 46 0.22 0.02 14.77
C GLY A 46 -0.79 1.17 14.71
N ARG A 47 -0.29 2.40 14.65
CA ARG A 47 -1.12 3.61 14.68
C ARG A 47 -1.69 3.94 13.30
N GLY A 48 -2.93 4.47 13.31
CA GLY A 48 -3.55 5.03 12.12
C GLY A 48 -3.06 6.44 11.76
N ASN A 49 -3.62 6.99 10.67
CA ASN A 49 -3.42 8.37 10.22
C ASN A 49 -4.75 9.11 9.99
N CYS A 50 -5.86 8.39 9.83
CA CYS A 50 -7.20 8.95 9.72
C CYS A 50 -7.85 9.05 11.09
N THR A 51 -7.76 7.99 11.88
CA THR A 51 -8.07 7.96 13.30
C THR A 51 -6.82 7.50 14.07
N PRO A 52 -6.81 7.53 15.41
CA PRO A 52 -5.68 6.98 16.16
C PRO A 52 -5.36 5.52 15.82
N ASN A 53 -6.36 4.75 15.37
CA ASN A 53 -6.25 3.30 15.14
C ASN A 53 -6.38 2.89 13.67
N ALA A 54 -6.96 3.73 12.81
CA ALA A 54 -7.26 3.37 11.43
C ALA A 54 -6.49 4.20 10.40
N GLU A 55 -5.99 3.51 9.37
CA GLU A 55 -5.43 4.12 8.17
C GLU A 55 -6.55 4.55 7.22
N PHE A 56 -6.34 5.63 6.47
CA PHE A 56 -7.36 6.32 5.67
C PHE A 56 -8.06 5.40 4.66
N ASN A 57 -7.33 4.61 3.88
CA ASN A 57 -7.93 3.76 2.84
C ASN A 57 -8.84 2.69 3.43
N ILE A 58 -8.50 2.17 4.60
CA ILE A 58 -9.32 1.17 5.30
C ILE A 58 -10.46 1.86 6.05
N ALA A 59 -10.19 3.00 6.69
CA ALA A 59 -11.22 3.76 7.43
C ALA A 59 -12.32 4.31 6.52
N ALA A 60 -12.02 4.57 5.25
CA ALA A 60 -12.99 5.10 4.29
C ALA A 60 -14.12 4.10 3.95
N ASP A 61 -13.86 2.79 4.01
CA ASP A 61 -14.85 1.73 3.80
C ASP A 61 -14.41 0.44 4.51
N PRO A 62 -14.59 0.35 5.85
CA PRO A 62 -14.15 -0.79 6.64
C PRO A 62 -14.80 -2.11 6.23
N GLU A 63 -16.08 -2.09 5.83
CA GLU A 63 -16.84 -3.26 5.41
C GLU A 63 -16.27 -3.81 4.08
N ALA A 64 -15.99 -2.96 3.11
CA ALA A 64 -15.33 -3.35 1.88
C ALA A 64 -13.95 -3.95 2.14
N ALA A 65 -13.15 -3.31 2.99
CA ALA A 65 -11.85 -3.82 3.38
C ALA A 65 -11.98 -5.21 4.05
N ALA A 66 -12.90 -5.36 5.00
CA ALA A 66 -13.17 -6.65 5.65
C ALA A 66 -13.59 -7.75 4.66
N CYS A 67 -14.37 -7.40 3.63
CA CYS A 67 -14.74 -8.31 2.54
C CYS A 67 -13.50 -8.75 1.75
N VAL A 68 -12.64 -7.82 1.38
CA VAL A 68 -11.41 -8.10 0.62
C VAL A 68 -10.44 -8.98 1.41
N PHE A 69 -10.18 -8.66 2.68
CA PHE A 69 -9.27 -9.45 3.53
C PHE A 69 -9.77 -10.89 3.79
N ARG A 70 -11.09 -11.13 3.66
CA ARG A 70 -11.71 -12.46 3.76
C ARG A 70 -11.88 -13.16 2.41
N SER A 71 -11.47 -12.56 1.31
CA SER A 71 -11.74 -13.05 -0.05
C SER A 71 -11.05 -14.36 -0.41
N GLY A 72 -9.95 -14.73 0.28
CA GLY A 72 -9.09 -15.86 -0.05
C GLY A 72 -8.11 -15.59 -1.19
N ILE A 73 -8.07 -14.39 -1.75
CA ILE A 73 -7.04 -13.96 -2.69
C ILE A 73 -5.74 -13.72 -1.92
N GLU A 74 -4.60 -14.03 -2.51
CA GLU A 74 -3.28 -13.66 -1.96
C GLU A 74 -3.19 -12.14 -1.85
N ILE A 75 -2.96 -11.63 -0.63
CA ILE A 75 -2.85 -10.19 -0.36
C ILE A 75 -1.46 -9.86 0.14
N VAL A 76 -0.88 -8.79 -0.42
CA VAL A 76 0.30 -8.10 0.13
C VAL A 76 -0.14 -6.73 0.61
N MET A 77 0.07 -6.47 1.89
CA MET A 77 -0.31 -5.21 2.55
C MET A 77 0.93 -4.35 2.79
N CYS A 78 1.00 -3.20 2.11
CA CYS A 78 1.94 -2.12 2.39
C CYS A 78 1.23 -1.11 3.31
N GLY A 79 1.21 -1.38 4.61
CA GLY A 79 0.60 -0.52 5.63
C GLY A 79 1.49 0.65 6.03
N LEU A 80 1.00 1.47 6.97
CA LEU A 80 1.76 2.63 7.48
C LEU A 80 3.08 2.24 8.12
N ASP A 81 3.20 1.01 8.61
CA ASP A 81 4.42 0.51 9.25
C ASP A 81 5.61 0.57 8.29
N VAL A 82 5.41 0.20 7.04
CA VAL A 82 6.45 0.27 6.00
C VAL A 82 6.42 1.58 5.24
N THR A 83 5.24 2.12 4.93
CA THR A 83 5.15 3.31 4.06
C THR A 83 5.62 4.60 4.74
N ASN A 84 5.58 4.68 6.08
CA ASN A 84 6.17 5.78 6.83
C ASN A 84 7.71 5.81 6.75
N GLN A 85 8.36 4.70 6.38
CA GLN A 85 9.80 4.60 6.18
C GLN A 85 10.23 5.07 4.78
N ALA A 86 9.30 5.05 3.80
CA ALA A 86 9.55 5.37 2.39
C ALA A 86 9.65 6.89 2.15
N ILE A 87 10.69 7.50 2.70
CA ILE A 87 10.89 8.96 2.70
C ILE A 87 11.84 9.37 1.58
N LEU A 88 11.40 10.30 0.72
CA LEU A 88 12.29 11.08 -0.13
C LEU A 88 12.82 12.28 0.65
N THR A 89 14.15 12.37 0.75
CA THR A 89 14.81 13.40 1.55
C THR A 89 14.68 14.80 0.95
N PRO A 90 14.73 15.88 1.77
CA PRO A 90 14.74 17.25 1.27
C PRO A 90 15.85 17.51 0.24
N ASP A 91 17.05 16.96 0.48
CA ASP A 91 18.20 17.10 -0.42
C ASP A 91 17.87 16.51 -1.80
N TYR A 92 17.32 15.30 -1.86
CA TYR A 92 16.92 14.69 -3.12
C TYR A 92 15.78 15.48 -3.80
N LEU A 93 14.76 15.90 -3.05
CA LEU A 93 13.65 16.70 -3.57
C LEU A 93 14.12 17.99 -4.22
N SER A 94 15.15 18.63 -3.69
CA SER A 94 15.73 19.86 -4.23
C SER A 94 16.42 19.67 -5.60
N THR A 95 16.84 18.44 -5.93
CA THR A 95 17.48 18.13 -7.22
C THR A 95 16.50 17.90 -8.36
N LEU A 96 15.24 17.58 -8.05
CA LEU A 96 14.23 17.20 -9.04
C LEU A 96 14.02 18.23 -10.17
N PRO A 97 14.01 19.58 -9.92
CA PRO A 97 13.80 20.57 -10.99
C PRO A 97 14.89 20.54 -12.07
N GLN A 98 16.11 20.10 -11.74
CA GLN A 98 17.25 20.03 -12.67
C GLN A 98 17.42 18.65 -13.30
N LEU A 99 16.67 17.64 -12.83
CA LEU A 99 16.86 16.26 -13.29
C LEU A 99 16.35 16.08 -14.74
N ASN A 100 15.09 16.34 -14.98
CA ASN A 100 14.43 16.24 -16.28
C ASN A 100 13.02 16.88 -16.23
N ARG A 101 12.25 16.75 -17.32
CA ARG A 101 10.87 17.30 -17.38
C ARG A 101 9.95 16.69 -16.32
N THR A 102 10.02 15.37 -16.11
CA THR A 102 9.24 14.66 -15.09
C THR A 102 9.62 15.12 -13.69
N GLY A 103 10.92 15.24 -13.39
CA GLY A 103 11.39 15.77 -12.11
C GLY A 103 10.90 17.19 -11.82
N LYS A 104 10.93 18.08 -12.83
CA LYS A 104 10.38 19.42 -12.69
C LYS A 104 8.89 19.43 -12.38
N MET A 105 8.10 18.57 -13.05
CA MET A 105 6.67 18.41 -12.79
C MET A 105 6.42 17.87 -11.39
N LEU A 106 7.13 16.81 -10.99
CA LEU A 106 7.00 16.21 -9.66
C LEU A 106 7.36 17.18 -8.54
N HIS A 107 8.41 17.98 -8.70
CA HIS A 107 8.77 19.01 -7.72
C HIS A 107 7.62 19.99 -7.49
N ALA A 108 6.96 20.45 -8.57
CA ALA A 108 5.82 21.37 -8.47
C ALA A 108 4.62 20.69 -7.76
N LEU A 109 4.34 19.41 -8.04
CA LEU A 109 3.27 18.65 -7.39
C LEU A 109 3.59 18.40 -5.91
N PHE A 110 4.81 18.02 -5.60
CA PHE A 110 5.27 17.68 -4.25
C PHE A 110 5.25 18.88 -3.29
N SER A 111 5.36 20.10 -3.80
CA SER A 111 5.21 21.32 -2.97
C SER A 111 3.82 21.44 -2.34
N HIS A 112 2.82 20.74 -2.87
CA HIS A 112 1.44 20.69 -2.38
C HIS A 112 1.06 19.33 -1.77
N TYR A 113 2.00 18.39 -1.72
CA TYR A 113 1.75 17.05 -1.19
C TYR A 113 1.64 17.07 0.34
N ARG A 114 0.64 16.33 0.88
CA ARG A 114 0.26 16.45 2.30
C ARG A 114 0.97 15.46 3.24
N SER A 115 1.73 14.51 2.73
CA SER A 115 2.41 13.51 3.55
C SER A 115 3.86 13.87 3.85
N GLY A 116 4.04 14.98 4.55
CA GLY A 116 5.33 15.57 4.87
C GLY A 116 5.47 16.99 4.35
N SER A 117 6.68 17.43 4.16
CA SER A 117 6.99 18.74 3.56
C SER A 117 8.29 18.67 2.75
N MET A 118 8.50 19.65 1.89
CA MET A 118 9.76 19.78 1.16
C MET A 118 10.97 19.96 2.09
N GLN A 119 10.75 20.40 3.34
CA GLN A 119 11.80 20.60 4.35
C GLN A 119 12.03 19.38 5.22
N SER A 120 11.02 18.55 5.47
CA SER A 120 11.13 17.36 6.33
C SER A 120 11.24 16.04 5.56
N GLY A 121 11.08 16.08 4.25
CA GLY A 121 10.94 14.93 3.38
C GLY A 121 9.48 14.51 3.18
N LEU A 122 9.24 13.74 2.13
CA LEU A 122 7.91 13.29 1.72
C LEU A 122 7.82 11.77 1.79
N ARG A 123 6.73 11.26 2.39
CA ARG A 123 6.45 9.83 2.45
C ARG A 123 5.74 9.38 1.17
N MET A 124 6.31 8.40 0.51
CA MET A 124 5.80 7.85 -0.76
C MET A 124 4.94 6.61 -0.49
N HIS A 125 3.75 6.82 0.12
CA HIS A 125 2.88 5.74 0.55
C HIS A 125 2.52 4.79 -0.61
N ASP A 126 1.88 5.28 -1.64
CA ASP A 126 1.37 4.49 -2.76
C ASP A 126 2.47 3.82 -3.58
N LEU A 127 3.62 4.49 -3.66
CA LEU A 127 4.78 3.97 -4.37
C LEU A 127 5.29 2.66 -3.77
N CYS A 128 5.09 2.41 -2.46
CA CYS A 128 5.50 1.17 -1.82
C CYS A 128 4.83 -0.06 -2.44
N ALA A 129 3.55 0.04 -2.83
CA ALA A 129 2.85 -1.07 -3.47
C ALA A 129 3.45 -1.42 -4.84
N ILE A 130 3.85 -0.41 -5.62
CA ILE A 130 4.53 -0.62 -6.90
C ILE A 130 5.97 -1.06 -6.70
N ALA A 131 6.69 -0.45 -5.76
CA ALA A 131 8.07 -0.78 -5.45
C ALA A 131 8.20 -2.26 -5.05
N TRP A 132 7.29 -2.77 -4.22
CA TRP A 132 7.30 -4.18 -3.86
C TRP A 132 7.18 -5.11 -5.07
N LEU A 133 6.38 -4.76 -6.08
CA LEU A 133 6.22 -5.58 -7.29
C LEU A 133 7.49 -5.67 -8.13
N VAL A 134 8.28 -4.62 -8.20
CA VAL A 134 9.47 -4.54 -9.07
C VAL A 134 10.78 -4.74 -8.30
N ARG A 135 10.78 -4.48 -7.00
CA ARG A 135 11.91 -4.62 -6.08
C ARG A 135 11.49 -5.23 -4.75
N PRO A 136 10.96 -6.47 -4.76
CA PRO A 136 10.53 -7.14 -3.52
C PRO A 136 11.68 -7.33 -2.53
N ASP A 137 12.91 -7.35 -3.01
CA ASP A 137 14.14 -7.45 -2.22
C ASP A 137 14.33 -6.29 -1.23
N LEU A 138 13.69 -5.14 -1.46
CA LEU A 138 13.75 -3.98 -0.56
C LEU A 138 12.85 -4.13 0.67
N PHE A 139 11.93 -5.10 0.70
CA PHE A 139 10.89 -5.21 1.72
C PHE A 139 11.06 -6.47 2.56
N THR A 140 10.84 -6.33 3.87
CA THR A 140 10.69 -7.48 4.77
C THR A 140 9.20 -7.71 5.02
N LEU A 141 8.70 -8.87 4.61
CA LEU A 141 7.32 -9.29 4.79
C LEU A 141 7.20 -10.35 5.87
N LYS A 142 6.06 -10.33 6.57
CA LYS A 142 5.67 -11.39 7.53
C LYS A 142 4.27 -11.90 7.20
N PRO A 143 4.08 -13.23 7.09
CA PRO A 143 2.74 -13.79 6.98
C PRO A 143 2.00 -13.58 8.30
N CYS A 144 0.87 -12.89 8.27
CA CYS A 144 0.05 -12.60 9.43
C CYS A 144 -1.42 -12.91 9.16
N PHE A 145 -2.18 -13.25 10.21
CA PHE A 145 -3.62 -13.11 10.16
C PHE A 145 -3.98 -11.63 10.28
N VAL A 146 -4.80 -11.15 9.35
CA VAL A 146 -5.29 -9.76 9.35
C VAL A 146 -6.80 -9.77 9.24
N ALA A 147 -7.45 -9.03 10.15
CA ALA A 147 -8.89 -8.73 10.10
C ALA A 147 -9.10 -7.21 10.15
N VAL A 148 -10.28 -6.76 9.71
CA VAL A 148 -10.68 -5.37 9.81
C VAL A 148 -11.80 -5.25 10.83
N GLU A 149 -11.64 -4.37 11.81
CA GLU A 149 -12.67 -4.02 12.78
C GLU A 149 -13.71 -3.10 12.13
N THR A 150 -14.99 -3.46 12.21
CA THR A 150 -16.08 -2.76 11.51
C THR A 150 -17.17 -2.22 12.44
N GLN A 151 -17.14 -2.53 13.75
CA GLN A 151 -18.25 -2.23 14.66
C GLN A 151 -17.89 -1.32 15.83
N GLY A 152 -16.60 -1.29 16.21
CA GLY A 152 -16.19 -0.52 17.38
C GLY A 152 -16.27 0.98 17.14
N GLU A 153 -16.89 1.72 18.05
CA GLU A 153 -17.04 3.18 17.97
C GLU A 153 -15.72 3.91 17.70
N PHE A 154 -14.62 3.46 18.32
CA PHE A 154 -13.29 4.09 18.22
C PHE A 154 -12.29 3.28 17.41
N THR A 155 -12.65 2.07 16.97
CA THR A 155 -11.74 1.12 16.33
C THR A 155 -12.19 0.68 14.94
N SER A 156 -13.36 1.12 14.49
CA SER A 156 -13.82 0.84 13.12
C SER A 156 -12.78 1.32 12.09
N GLY A 157 -12.45 0.45 11.12
CA GLY A 157 -11.40 0.68 10.14
C GLY A 157 -9.99 0.28 10.59
N THR A 158 -9.82 -0.19 11.85
CA THR A 158 -8.55 -0.74 12.31
C THR A 158 -8.25 -2.06 11.61
N THR A 159 -7.05 -2.21 11.07
CA THR A 159 -6.51 -3.50 10.69
C THR A 159 -5.91 -4.19 11.92
N VAL A 160 -6.54 -5.27 12.37
CA VAL A 160 -6.04 -6.12 13.46
C VAL A 160 -5.03 -7.08 12.84
N VAL A 161 -3.75 -6.78 12.99
CA VAL A 161 -2.64 -7.59 12.45
C VAL A 161 -2.08 -8.46 13.57
N ASP A 162 -2.27 -9.77 13.47
CA ASP A 162 -1.76 -10.72 14.44
C ASP A 162 -0.31 -11.10 14.12
N ILE A 163 0.60 -10.21 14.51
CA ILE A 163 2.04 -10.37 14.25
C ILE A 163 2.60 -11.60 14.98
N ASP A 164 2.16 -11.84 16.21
CA ASP A 164 2.73 -12.87 17.09
C ASP A 164 1.92 -14.18 17.09
N GLY A 165 0.86 -14.28 16.29
CA GLY A 165 0.03 -15.48 16.18
C GLY A 165 -0.86 -15.73 17.40
N CYS A 166 -1.15 -14.71 18.20
CA CYS A 166 -1.91 -14.81 19.46
C CYS A 166 -3.35 -15.30 19.24
N LEU A 167 -3.93 -15.01 18.06
CA LEU A 167 -5.30 -15.43 17.73
C LEU A 167 -5.38 -16.89 17.26
N GLY A 168 -4.25 -17.55 16.99
CA GLY A 168 -4.21 -18.93 16.53
C GLY A 168 -4.89 -19.16 15.17
N LYS A 169 -5.07 -18.11 14.35
CA LYS A 169 -5.68 -18.18 13.03
C LYS A 169 -4.60 -18.28 11.94
N PRO A 170 -4.89 -18.99 10.83
CA PRO A 170 -3.94 -19.06 9.73
C PRO A 170 -3.73 -17.69 9.09
N ALA A 171 -2.50 -17.42 8.66
CA ALA A 171 -2.17 -16.20 7.95
C ALA A 171 -2.97 -16.09 6.64
N ASN A 172 -3.49 -14.91 6.36
CA ASN A 172 -4.22 -14.57 5.13
C ASN A 172 -3.59 -13.43 4.34
N VAL A 173 -2.55 -12.77 4.90
CA VAL A 173 -1.90 -11.58 4.32
C VAL A 173 -0.40 -11.68 4.51
N GLN A 174 0.36 -11.27 3.49
CA GLN A 174 1.77 -10.93 3.61
C GLN A 174 1.87 -9.45 3.98
N VAL A 175 2.27 -9.15 5.21
CA VAL A 175 2.36 -7.79 5.73
C VAL A 175 3.79 -7.28 5.60
N ALA A 176 3.99 -6.17 4.88
CA ALA A 176 5.28 -5.50 4.79
C ALA A 176 5.50 -4.67 6.07
N LEU A 177 6.57 -5.01 6.80
CA LEU A 177 6.88 -4.39 8.10
C LEU A 177 8.13 -3.52 8.07
N ASP A 178 9.07 -3.83 7.16
CA ASP A 178 10.34 -3.09 7.10
C ASP A 178 10.77 -2.85 5.65
N LEU A 179 11.59 -1.81 5.44
CA LEU A 179 12.06 -1.32 4.15
C LEU A 179 13.55 -1.03 4.21
N ASP A 180 14.31 -1.50 3.22
CA ASP A 180 15.62 -0.92 2.93
C ASP A 180 15.43 0.50 2.37
N VAL A 181 15.41 1.48 3.28
CA VAL A 181 15.17 2.89 2.95
C VAL A 181 16.20 3.43 1.96
N LYS A 182 17.48 3.04 2.11
CA LYS A 182 18.54 3.51 1.21
C LYS A 182 18.40 2.91 -0.18
N GLY A 183 18.16 1.60 -0.26
CA GLY A 183 17.89 0.92 -1.52
C GLY A 183 16.65 1.48 -2.23
N PHE A 184 15.58 1.78 -1.46
CA PHE A 184 14.38 2.41 -1.99
C PHE A 184 14.65 3.80 -2.58
N GLN A 185 15.35 4.67 -1.84
CA GLN A 185 15.72 6.02 -2.31
C GLN A 185 16.58 5.97 -3.55
N GLN A 186 17.56 5.06 -3.59
CA GLN A 186 18.43 4.84 -4.76
C GLN A 186 17.60 4.38 -5.97
N TRP A 187 16.73 3.39 -5.79
CA TRP A 187 15.86 2.90 -6.86
C TRP A 187 14.96 4.01 -7.42
N VAL A 188 14.35 4.82 -6.55
CA VAL A 188 13.52 5.97 -7.00
C VAL A 188 14.35 6.96 -7.81
N ALA A 189 15.57 7.27 -7.36
CA ALA A 189 16.46 8.18 -8.07
C ALA A 189 16.85 7.64 -9.47
N GLU A 190 17.16 6.35 -9.56
CA GLU A 190 17.51 5.67 -10.83
C GLU A 190 16.30 5.71 -11.80
N VAL A 191 15.11 5.35 -11.34
CA VAL A 191 13.88 5.35 -12.18
C VAL A 191 13.54 6.75 -12.66
N LEU A 192 13.62 7.76 -11.78
CA LEU A 192 13.32 9.13 -12.16
C LEU A 192 14.37 9.74 -13.09
N ALA A 193 15.63 9.30 -13.00
CA ALA A 193 16.67 9.73 -13.94
C ALA A 193 16.41 9.23 -15.37
N LEU A 194 15.73 8.08 -15.53
CA LEU A 194 15.37 7.51 -16.83
C LEU A 194 14.07 8.07 -17.39
N ALA A 195 13.29 8.80 -16.59
CA ALA A 195 12.04 9.40 -17.03
C ALA A 195 12.30 10.61 -17.93
N SER A 196 11.45 10.82 -18.93
CA SER A 196 11.55 11.92 -19.90
C SER A 196 10.79 13.18 -19.49
#